data_2f60e20fc9cefb29a22334fd9407c565
#
_entry.id   2f60e20fc9cefb29a22334fd9407c565
#
_cell.length_a   1.000
_cell.length_b   1.000
_cell.length_c   1.000
_cell.angle_alpha   90.00
_cell.angle_beta   90.00
_cell.angle_gamma   90.00
#
_symmetry.space_group_name_H-M   'P 1'
#
loop_
_entity.id
_entity.type
_entity.pdbx_description
1 polymer ?
#
loop_
_entity_poly.entity_id
_entity_poly.type
_entity_poly.pdbx_seq_one_letter_code
_entity_poly.pdbx_strand_id
1 'polypeptide(L)'
;MDKFIVRKAAVLGAGVMGAQIAAHLVNAKVAVVLYDLPAKEGPKNGIAAKAVEALKKLNPAPLARTDLASEIAVANYEDDLERLRDCDLVIEAIAERFDWKHDLYSKVAPAIAPHAILATNTSGLSIGRLAEGLPAELRARFCGVHFFNPPRYMHLVE
;
A
#
# COMPACT_ATOMS: atom_id res chain seq x y z
N MET A 1 9.57 18.89 -18.38
CA MET A 1 8.60 18.09 -17.62
C MET A 1 9.33 17.51 -16.42
N ASP A 2 9.02 17.97 -15.23
CA ASP A 2 9.65 17.42 -14.02
C ASP A 2 9.21 15.97 -13.84
N LYS A 3 10.20 15.09 -13.60
CA LYS A 3 9.92 13.67 -13.38
C LYS A 3 9.26 13.49 -12.01
N PHE A 4 8.12 12.81 -11.96
CA PHE A 4 7.55 12.37 -10.69
C PHE A 4 8.47 11.30 -10.08
N ILE A 5 8.97 11.56 -8.89
CA ILE A 5 9.91 10.66 -8.19
C ILE A 5 9.23 10.17 -6.92
N VAL A 6 9.09 8.86 -6.78
CA VAL A 6 8.61 8.21 -5.56
C VAL A 6 9.80 7.97 -4.63
N ARG A 7 9.87 8.71 -3.55
CA ARG A 7 10.87 8.53 -2.48
C ARG A 7 10.32 7.73 -1.32
N LYS A 8 9.03 7.90 -1.05
CA LYS A 8 8.32 7.21 0.02
C LYS A 8 6.94 6.78 -0.46
N ALA A 9 6.60 5.54 -0.16
CA ALA A 9 5.29 4.97 -0.49
C ALA A 9 4.60 4.41 0.76
N ALA A 10 3.27 4.45 0.76
CA ALA A 10 2.45 3.70 1.68
C ALA A 10 1.75 2.55 0.94
N VAL A 11 1.64 1.41 1.56
CA VAL A 11 0.82 0.30 1.08
C VAL A 11 -0.28 0.05 2.10
N LEU A 12 -1.53 0.13 1.66
CA LEU A 12 -2.72 -0.04 2.48
C LEU A 12 -3.26 -1.46 2.34
N GLY A 13 -3.15 -2.24 3.39
CA GLY A 13 -3.48 -3.66 3.45
C GLY A 13 -2.24 -4.54 3.48
N ALA A 14 -2.07 -5.29 4.56
CA ALA A 14 -0.95 -6.21 4.78
C ALA A 14 -1.30 -7.66 4.42
N GLY A 15 -2.20 -7.85 3.47
CA GLY A 15 -2.51 -9.16 2.89
C GLY A 15 -1.39 -9.67 1.99
N VAL A 16 -1.67 -10.78 1.28
CA VAL A 16 -0.68 -11.45 0.42
C VAL A 16 -0.06 -10.49 -0.60
N MET A 17 -0.87 -9.68 -1.28
CA MET A 17 -0.36 -8.74 -2.28
C MET A 17 0.29 -7.51 -1.64
N GLY A 18 -0.35 -6.88 -0.67
CA GLY A 18 0.17 -5.65 -0.07
C GLY A 18 1.52 -5.84 0.61
N ALA A 19 1.72 -6.90 1.38
CA ALA A 19 3.01 -7.20 1.99
C ALA A 19 4.10 -7.44 0.93
N GLN A 20 3.80 -8.17 -0.14
CA GLN A 20 4.76 -8.42 -1.22
C GLN A 20 5.04 -7.18 -2.09
N ILE A 21 4.04 -6.32 -2.29
CA ILE A 21 4.25 -5.01 -2.94
C ILE A 21 5.19 -4.14 -2.09
N ALA A 22 5.00 -4.11 -0.76
CA ALA A 22 5.90 -3.41 0.15
C ALA A 22 7.33 -3.97 0.07
N ALA A 23 7.50 -5.29 0.02
CA ALA A 23 8.80 -5.94 -0.20
C ALA A 23 9.43 -5.54 -1.53
N HIS A 24 8.64 -5.49 -2.60
CA HIS A 24 9.11 -5.10 -3.93
C HIS A 24 9.60 -3.65 -3.96
N LEU A 25 8.88 -2.74 -3.33
CA LEU A 25 9.25 -1.33 -3.22
C LEU A 25 10.54 -1.13 -2.41
N VAL A 26 10.69 -1.82 -1.27
CA VAL A 26 11.92 -1.71 -0.48
C VAL A 26 13.12 -2.32 -1.19
N ASN A 27 12.95 -3.38 -2.00
CA ASN A 27 13.98 -3.89 -2.89
C ASN A 27 14.47 -2.82 -3.89
N ALA A 28 13.57 -1.92 -4.33
CA ALA A 28 13.86 -0.80 -5.21
C ALA A 28 14.38 0.44 -4.47
N LYS A 29 14.68 0.33 -3.17
CA LYS A 29 15.16 1.42 -2.30
C LYS A 29 14.15 2.57 -2.11
N VAL A 30 12.87 2.28 -2.23
CA VAL A 30 11.79 3.20 -1.86
C VAL A 30 11.48 2.98 -0.38
N ALA A 31 11.44 4.05 0.41
CA ALA A 31 10.99 3.97 1.79
C ALA A 31 9.50 3.57 1.85
N VAL A 32 9.14 2.59 2.66
CA VAL A 32 7.80 2.01 2.66
C VAL A 32 7.19 1.99 4.05
N VAL A 33 5.90 2.34 4.12
CA VAL A 33 5.05 2.14 5.29
C VAL A 33 3.92 1.19 4.92
N LEU A 34 3.85 0.05 5.59
CA LEU A 34 2.80 -0.95 5.41
C LEU A 34 1.72 -0.76 6.48
N TYR A 35 0.48 -0.53 6.03
CA TYR A 35 -0.68 -0.32 6.88
C TYR A 35 -1.58 -1.54 6.94
N ASP A 36 -2.22 -1.74 8.09
CA ASP A 36 -3.39 -2.60 8.21
C ASP A 36 -4.31 -2.09 9.33
N LEU A 37 -5.38 -2.82 9.59
CA LEU A 37 -6.25 -2.58 10.74
C LEU A 37 -5.45 -2.71 12.05
N PRO A 38 -5.81 -1.96 13.09
CA PRO A 38 -5.21 -2.17 14.40
C PRO A 38 -5.54 -3.58 14.91
N ALA A 39 -4.55 -4.24 15.50
CA ALA A 39 -4.77 -5.53 16.12
C ALA A 39 -5.68 -5.39 17.35
N LYS A 40 -6.60 -6.33 17.53
CA LYS A 40 -7.52 -6.35 18.69
C LYS A 40 -6.81 -6.70 19.99
N GLU A 41 -5.71 -7.44 19.89
CA GLU A 41 -4.89 -7.89 21.01
C GLU A 41 -3.41 -7.65 20.71
N GLY A 42 -2.64 -7.30 21.72
CA GLY A 42 -1.22 -7.02 21.62
C GLY A 42 -0.91 -5.63 21.00
N PRO A 43 0.28 -5.44 20.42
CA PRO A 43 0.66 -4.18 19.78
C PRO A 43 -0.28 -3.85 18.62
N LYS A 44 -0.75 -2.60 18.54
CA LYS A 44 -1.72 -2.17 17.50
C LYS A 44 -1.23 -2.43 16.07
N ASN A 45 0.05 -2.31 15.79
CA ASN A 45 0.64 -2.60 14.47
C ASN A 45 0.91 -4.10 14.25
N GLY A 46 0.40 -4.98 15.11
CA GLY A 46 0.70 -6.42 15.11
C GLY A 46 0.32 -7.14 13.82
N ILE A 47 -0.74 -6.71 13.12
CA ILE A 47 -1.14 -7.33 11.84
C ILE A 47 -0.08 -7.05 10.77
N ALA A 48 0.26 -5.81 10.55
CA ALA A 48 1.29 -5.42 9.58
C ALA A 48 2.67 -5.99 9.95
N ALA A 49 3.03 -5.98 11.24
CA ALA A 49 4.29 -6.54 11.72
C ALA A 49 4.41 -8.05 11.45
N LYS A 50 3.35 -8.82 11.70
CA LYS A 50 3.32 -10.27 11.38
C LYS A 50 3.44 -10.52 9.89
N ALA A 51 2.81 -9.68 9.05
CA ALA A 51 2.92 -9.79 7.60
C ALA A 51 4.36 -9.56 7.13
N VAL A 52 5.05 -8.55 7.66
CA VAL A 52 6.47 -8.29 7.36
C VAL A 52 7.35 -9.45 7.77
N GLU A 53 7.16 -10.02 8.96
CA GLU A 53 7.93 -11.19 9.40
C GLU A 53 7.68 -12.43 8.52
N ALA A 54 6.45 -12.62 8.06
CA ALA A 54 6.10 -13.71 7.16
C ALA A 54 6.83 -13.64 5.82
N LEU A 55 7.14 -12.43 5.30
CA LEU A 55 7.89 -12.25 4.05
C LEU A 55 9.23 -12.96 4.04
N LYS A 56 9.90 -13.07 5.19
CA LYS A 56 11.21 -13.73 5.33
C LYS A 56 11.18 -15.23 5.03
N LYS A 57 10.00 -15.84 5.09
CA LYS A 57 9.79 -17.29 4.97
C LYS A 57 9.12 -17.69 3.66
N LEU A 58 8.69 -16.73 2.84
CA LEU A 58 8.00 -17.03 1.58
C LEU A 58 8.96 -17.61 0.54
N ASN A 59 8.43 -18.51 -0.28
CA ASN A 59 9.10 -19.07 -1.45
C ASN A 59 8.17 -19.01 -2.65
N PRO A 60 8.54 -18.35 -3.76
CA PRO A 60 9.79 -17.63 -3.97
C PRO A 60 9.95 -16.40 -3.06
N ALA A 61 11.19 -16.06 -2.71
CA ALA A 61 11.50 -15.00 -1.75
C ALA A 61 11.10 -13.61 -2.28
N PRO A 62 10.17 -12.87 -1.63
CA PRO A 62 9.78 -11.53 -2.07
C PRO A 62 10.84 -10.47 -1.79
N LEU A 63 11.65 -10.65 -0.76
CA LEU A 63 12.75 -9.77 -0.40
C LEU A 63 14.04 -10.19 -1.12
N ALA A 64 14.81 -9.23 -1.62
CA ALA A 64 16.13 -9.47 -2.20
C ALA A 64 17.12 -9.98 -1.15
N ARG A 65 16.98 -9.50 0.08
CA ARG A 65 17.69 -9.93 1.29
C ARG A 65 16.71 -9.87 2.46
N THR A 66 16.80 -10.81 3.36
CA THR A 66 15.86 -10.93 4.51
C THR A 66 15.94 -9.76 5.48
N ASP A 67 17.10 -9.11 5.61
CA ASP A 67 17.29 -7.94 6.46
C ASP A 67 16.52 -6.70 5.98
N LEU A 68 16.18 -6.62 4.69
CA LEU A 68 15.33 -5.54 4.15
C LEU A 68 13.92 -5.52 4.75
N ALA A 69 13.46 -6.60 5.37
CA ALA A 69 12.22 -6.60 6.12
C ALA A 69 12.19 -5.53 7.22
N SER A 70 13.32 -5.24 7.86
CA SER A 70 13.42 -4.21 8.89
C SER A 70 13.30 -2.78 8.36
N GLU A 71 13.42 -2.58 7.06
CA GLU A 71 13.25 -1.29 6.39
C GLU A 71 11.78 -0.99 6.07
N ILE A 72 10.88 -1.99 6.16
CA ILE A 72 9.45 -1.79 6.01
C ILE A 72 8.88 -1.31 7.34
N ALA A 73 8.52 -0.03 7.42
CA ALA A 73 7.84 0.50 8.58
C ALA A 73 6.40 -0.04 8.63
N VAL A 74 5.89 -0.29 9.83
CA VAL A 74 4.51 -0.77 10.04
C VAL A 74 3.64 0.30 10.68
N ALA A 75 2.35 0.31 10.35
CA ALA A 75 1.41 1.32 10.77
C ALA A 75 -0.01 0.74 10.85
N ASN A 76 -0.91 1.47 11.48
CA ASN A 76 -2.34 1.16 11.50
C ASN A 76 -3.19 2.39 11.12
N TYR A 77 -4.46 2.14 10.76
CA TYR A 77 -5.37 3.20 10.32
C TYR A 77 -5.97 4.06 11.46
N GLU A 78 -5.66 3.79 12.71
CA GLU A 78 -6.15 4.60 13.84
C GLU A 78 -5.14 5.62 14.30
N ASP A 79 -3.90 5.21 14.52
CA ASP A 79 -2.88 6.03 15.16
C ASP A 79 -1.92 6.70 14.19
N ASP A 80 -1.77 6.15 12.96
CA ASP A 80 -0.64 6.47 12.09
C ASP A 80 -1.02 7.19 10.78
N LEU A 81 -2.27 7.65 10.61
CA LEU A 81 -2.71 8.26 9.35
C LEU A 81 -1.85 9.47 8.93
N GLU A 82 -1.35 10.24 9.89
CA GLU A 82 -0.49 11.41 9.62
C GLU A 82 0.77 11.06 8.79
N ARG A 83 1.25 9.82 8.87
CA ARG A 83 2.43 9.37 8.11
C ARG A 83 2.17 9.29 6.61
N LEU A 84 0.90 9.30 6.16
CA LEU A 84 0.53 9.38 4.75
C LEU A 84 0.91 10.74 4.12
N ARG A 85 1.02 11.81 4.92
CA ARG A 85 1.38 13.15 4.46
C ARG A 85 2.78 13.24 3.87
N ASP A 86 3.65 12.29 4.22
CA ASP A 86 5.04 12.24 3.74
C ASP A 86 5.21 11.31 2.54
N CYS A 87 4.13 10.66 2.08
CA CYS A 87 4.21 9.70 0.99
C CYS A 87 3.93 10.36 -0.36
N ASP A 88 4.70 9.97 -1.38
CA ASP A 88 4.50 10.39 -2.78
C ASP A 88 3.50 9.47 -3.49
N LEU A 89 3.42 8.21 -3.07
CA LEU A 89 2.57 7.17 -3.64
C LEU A 89 1.88 6.38 -2.53
N VAL A 90 0.57 6.22 -2.65
CA VAL A 90 -0.24 5.39 -1.75
C VAL A 90 -0.87 4.28 -2.59
N ILE A 91 -0.55 3.02 -2.33
CA ILE A 91 -1.08 1.86 -3.06
C ILE A 91 -2.06 1.13 -2.14
N GLU A 92 -3.32 1.08 -2.52
CA GLU A 92 -4.33 0.30 -1.82
C GLU A 92 -4.34 -1.14 -2.35
N ALA A 93 -4.24 -2.10 -1.45
CA ALA A 93 -4.20 -3.53 -1.72
C ALA A 93 -5.02 -4.34 -0.70
N ILE A 94 -6.19 -3.82 -0.29
CA ILE A 94 -7.13 -4.54 0.57
C ILE A 94 -8.01 -5.49 -0.25
N ALA A 95 -8.90 -6.23 0.43
CA ALA A 95 -9.81 -7.19 -0.21
C ALA A 95 -10.66 -6.55 -1.33
N GLU A 96 -11.01 -7.35 -2.34
CA GLU A 96 -11.82 -6.96 -3.51
C GLU A 96 -13.29 -6.73 -3.13
N ARG A 97 -13.50 -5.77 -2.23
CA ARG A 97 -14.83 -5.34 -1.78
C ARG A 97 -14.99 -3.84 -1.97
N PHE A 98 -15.96 -3.47 -2.76
CA PHE A 98 -16.23 -2.08 -3.14
C PHE A 98 -16.54 -1.21 -1.91
N ASP A 99 -17.40 -1.71 -1.02
CA ASP A 99 -17.77 -1.05 0.24
C ASP A 99 -16.55 -0.79 1.14
N TRP A 100 -15.70 -1.79 1.33
CA TRP A 100 -14.51 -1.67 2.18
C TRP A 100 -13.48 -0.68 1.61
N LYS A 101 -13.32 -0.67 0.29
CA LYS A 101 -12.42 0.28 -0.37
C LYS A 101 -12.93 1.71 -0.22
N HIS A 102 -14.23 1.94 -0.39
CA HIS A 102 -14.84 3.26 -0.18
C HIS A 102 -14.70 3.75 1.26
N ASP A 103 -14.94 2.89 2.25
CA ASP A 103 -14.75 3.22 3.66
C ASP A 103 -13.30 3.59 3.95
N LEU A 104 -12.35 2.80 3.43
CA LEU A 104 -10.93 3.09 3.58
C LEU A 104 -10.56 4.42 2.91
N TYR A 105 -11.01 4.66 1.68
CA TYR A 105 -10.72 5.91 0.96
C TYR A 105 -11.23 7.13 1.71
N SER A 106 -12.44 7.07 2.24
CA SER A 106 -13.01 8.14 3.05
C SER A 106 -12.16 8.44 4.29
N LYS A 107 -11.58 7.40 4.89
CA LYS A 107 -10.74 7.51 6.08
C LYS A 107 -9.36 8.09 5.78
N VAL A 108 -8.72 7.66 4.68
CA VAL A 108 -7.33 8.03 4.38
C VAL A 108 -7.20 9.31 3.54
N ALA A 109 -8.22 9.66 2.74
CA ALA A 109 -8.18 10.80 1.83
C ALA A 109 -7.74 12.12 2.49
N PRO A 110 -8.21 12.48 3.71
CA PRO A 110 -7.78 13.71 4.38
C PRO A 110 -6.29 13.75 4.75
N ALA A 111 -5.65 12.59 4.84
CA ALA A 111 -4.23 12.47 5.22
C ALA A 111 -3.29 12.32 4.02
N ILE A 112 -3.82 12.07 2.81
CA ILE A 112 -3.00 11.93 1.60
C ILE A 112 -2.49 13.31 1.16
N ALA A 113 -1.17 13.39 0.93
CA ALA A 113 -0.54 14.64 0.52
C ALA A 113 -1.09 15.17 -0.82
N PRO A 114 -1.16 16.51 -1.01
CA PRO A 114 -1.69 17.11 -2.25
C PRO A 114 -0.95 16.71 -3.52
N HIS A 115 0.32 16.31 -3.42
CA HIS A 115 1.15 15.87 -4.55
C HIS A 115 1.11 14.36 -4.78
N ALA A 116 0.64 13.57 -3.78
CA ALA A 116 0.69 12.13 -3.83
C ALA A 116 -0.32 11.52 -4.81
N ILE A 117 0.04 10.41 -5.41
CA ILE A 117 -0.86 9.58 -6.22
C ILE A 117 -1.48 8.53 -5.31
N LEU A 118 -2.79 8.36 -5.40
CA LEU A 118 -3.50 7.21 -4.84
C LEU A 118 -3.70 6.17 -5.94
N ALA A 119 -3.23 4.96 -5.72
CA ALA A 119 -3.38 3.85 -6.64
C ALA A 119 -4.13 2.69 -5.97
N THR A 120 -4.86 1.92 -6.75
CA THR A 120 -5.50 0.68 -6.29
C THR A 120 -4.94 -0.51 -7.04
N ASN A 121 -4.66 -1.61 -6.31
CA ASN A 121 -4.21 -2.87 -6.88
C ASN A 121 -5.39 -3.80 -7.28
N THR A 122 -6.60 -3.26 -7.40
CA THR A 122 -7.78 -4.06 -7.77
C THR A 122 -7.59 -4.77 -9.10
N SER A 123 -8.09 -6.01 -9.19
CA SER A 123 -8.07 -6.81 -10.43
C SER A 123 -9.41 -6.77 -11.16
N GLY A 124 -10.51 -6.67 -10.43
CA GLY A 124 -11.85 -6.89 -10.99
C GLY A 124 -12.85 -5.76 -10.76
N LEU A 125 -12.55 -4.78 -9.91
CA LEU A 125 -13.46 -3.67 -9.64
C LEU A 125 -13.22 -2.53 -10.63
N SER A 126 -14.28 -1.83 -11.01
CA SER A 126 -14.19 -0.67 -11.88
C SER A 126 -13.44 0.47 -11.20
N ILE A 127 -12.30 0.87 -11.77
CA ILE A 127 -11.51 2.02 -11.32
C ILE A 127 -12.35 3.30 -11.31
N GLY A 128 -13.14 3.52 -12.36
CA GLY A 128 -14.04 4.68 -12.46
C GLY A 128 -15.04 4.75 -11.30
N ARG A 129 -15.69 3.63 -10.98
CA ARG A 129 -16.63 3.57 -9.85
C ARG A 129 -15.96 3.75 -8.50
N LEU A 130 -14.74 3.23 -8.33
CA LEU A 130 -13.95 3.46 -7.12
C LEU A 130 -13.60 4.96 -6.97
N ALA A 131 -13.29 5.62 -8.08
CA ALA A 131 -12.95 7.03 -8.10
C ALA A 131 -14.14 7.96 -7.72
N GLU A 132 -15.38 7.54 -7.96
CA GLU A 132 -16.58 8.34 -7.65
C GLU A 132 -16.68 8.73 -6.18
N GLY A 133 -16.21 7.86 -5.26
CA GLY A 133 -16.19 8.11 -3.82
C GLY A 133 -15.07 9.02 -3.32
N LEU A 134 -14.16 9.46 -4.20
CA LEU A 134 -13.01 10.28 -3.83
C LEU A 134 -13.30 11.77 -3.96
N PRO A 135 -12.71 12.64 -3.10
CA PRO A 135 -12.70 14.07 -3.32
C PRO A 135 -12.13 14.42 -4.72
N ALA A 136 -12.67 15.46 -5.36
CA ALA A 136 -12.32 15.82 -6.73
C ALA A 136 -10.80 15.97 -6.97
N GLU A 137 -10.09 16.58 -6.02
CA GLU A 137 -8.65 16.78 -6.09
C GLU A 137 -7.86 15.45 -6.04
N LEU A 138 -8.31 14.50 -5.22
CA LEU A 138 -7.68 13.19 -5.13
C LEU A 138 -8.06 12.31 -6.32
N ARG A 139 -9.29 12.43 -6.81
CA ARG A 139 -9.76 11.72 -8.01
C ARG A 139 -8.89 12.00 -9.23
N ALA A 140 -8.43 13.24 -9.40
CA ALA A 140 -7.52 13.62 -10.49
C ALA A 140 -6.15 12.93 -10.43
N ARG A 141 -5.80 12.33 -9.30
CA ARG A 141 -4.54 11.63 -9.02
C ARG A 141 -4.76 10.18 -8.58
N PHE A 142 -5.90 9.61 -8.98
CA PHE A 142 -6.25 8.22 -8.72
C PHE A 142 -6.11 7.36 -9.97
N CYS A 143 -5.48 6.20 -9.84
CA CYS A 143 -5.31 5.25 -10.94
C CYS A 143 -5.29 3.80 -10.44
N GLY A 144 -5.38 2.85 -11.38
CA GLY A 144 -5.02 1.46 -11.12
C GLY A 144 -3.52 1.27 -11.23
N VAL A 145 -2.95 0.45 -10.36
CA VAL A 145 -1.59 -0.09 -10.48
C VAL A 145 -1.66 -1.55 -10.07
N HIS A 146 -1.90 -2.41 -11.05
CA HIS A 146 -2.16 -3.82 -10.82
C HIS A 146 -0.89 -4.65 -10.95
N PHE A 147 -0.41 -5.17 -9.82
CA PHE A 147 0.69 -6.12 -9.74
C PHE A 147 0.17 -7.55 -9.88
N PHE A 148 0.94 -8.39 -10.57
CA PHE A 148 0.69 -9.83 -10.61
C PHE A 148 1.48 -10.55 -9.51
N ASN A 149 0.91 -11.65 -9.02
CA ASN A 149 1.52 -12.45 -7.95
C ASN A 149 2.51 -13.49 -8.52
N PRO A 150 3.75 -13.57 -8.05
CA PRO A 150 4.38 -12.72 -7.03
C PRO A 150 5.00 -11.44 -7.63
N PRO A 151 4.77 -10.25 -7.03
CA PRO A 151 5.17 -8.94 -7.60
C PRO A 151 6.65 -8.83 -7.99
N ARG A 152 7.54 -9.45 -7.24
CA ARG A 152 8.99 -9.41 -7.53
C ARG A 152 9.36 -10.12 -8.84
N TYR A 153 8.62 -11.12 -9.24
CA TYR A 153 8.98 -12.04 -10.33
C TYR A 153 8.15 -11.83 -11.59
N MET A 154 7.00 -11.22 -11.45
CA MET A 154 6.15 -10.87 -12.59
C MET A 154 6.59 -9.51 -13.15
N HIS A 155 6.96 -9.50 -14.44
CA HIS A 155 7.50 -8.30 -15.08
C HIS A 155 6.41 -7.31 -15.51
N LEU A 156 5.17 -7.76 -15.65
CA LEU A 156 4.04 -6.92 -16.03
C LEU A 156 3.44 -6.24 -14.79
N VAL A 157 3.26 -4.93 -14.89
CA VAL A 157 2.43 -4.11 -14.00
C VAL A 157 1.50 -3.31 -14.91
N GLU A 158 0.20 -3.43 -14.69
CA GLU A 158 -0.82 -2.70 -15.45
C GLU A 158 -1.29 -1.44 -14.76
#